data_a8efdb1eb3e00b5b69f375125a04ae84
#
_entry.id   a8efdb1eb3e00b5b69f375125a04ae84
#
_cell.length_a   1.000
_cell.length_b   1.000
_cell.length_c   1.000
_cell.angle_alpha   90.00
_cell.angle_beta   90.00
_cell.angle_gamma   90.00
#
_symmetry.space_group_name_H-M   'P 1'
#
loop_
_entity.id
_entity.type
_entity.pdbx_description
1 polymer ?
#
loop_
_entity_poly.entity_id
_entity_poly.type
_entity_poly.pdbx_seq_one_letter_code
_entity_poly.pdbx_strand_id
1 'polypeptide(L)'
;MQILVLLLSYLFGSIPIGLLIARLYNIDITKVGSGNIGATNIQRNLGWGPALVVLAFDIFKGGIVLYLAKMLGMSDFYLAACALAAVLGHNYSIFLKFKGGKGVATSIGTLLVMNPLIGLGTVVIAVGIMYLTRFVSAGSMMGGIAAVLLLLYHGDPLWQVVTATGLALLILWTHRDNFQRLQAGTERRLGSPKEAKK
;
A
#
# COMPACT_ATOMS: atom_id res chain seq x y z
N MET A 1 10.51 2.95 -25.16
CA MET A 1 9.71 1.89 -24.48
C MET A 1 9.75 2.02 -22.97
N GLN A 2 10.92 2.08 -22.34
CA GLN A 2 11.10 2.08 -20.87
C GLN A 2 10.40 3.25 -20.17
N ILE A 3 10.54 4.49 -20.67
CA ILE A 3 9.87 5.68 -20.13
C ILE A 3 8.34 5.54 -20.21
N LEU A 4 7.81 4.99 -21.31
CA LEU A 4 6.38 4.75 -21.45
C LEU A 4 5.87 3.78 -20.40
N VAL A 5 6.58 2.65 -20.16
CA VAL A 5 6.19 1.68 -19.13
C VAL A 5 6.22 2.32 -17.75
N LEU A 6 7.21 3.16 -17.46
CA LEU A 6 7.30 3.89 -16.19
C LEU A 6 6.08 4.84 -15.99
N LEU A 7 5.72 5.60 -17.02
CA LEU A 7 4.54 6.49 -16.98
C LEU A 7 3.25 5.69 -16.80
N LEU A 8 3.09 4.58 -17.53
CA LEU A 8 1.93 3.70 -17.40
C LEU A 8 1.86 3.05 -16.01
N SER A 9 3.01 2.73 -15.41
CA SER A 9 3.08 2.20 -14.03
C SER A 9 2.51 3.19 -13.02
N TYR A 10 2.87 4.47 -13.13
CA TYR A 10 2.32 5.54 -12.30
C TYR A 10 0.83 5.74 -12.55
N LEU A 11 0.40 5.80 -13.81
CA LEU A 11 -1.01 6.01 -14.16
C LEU A 11 -1.89 4.85 -13.68
N PHE A 12 -1.45 3.62 -13.87
CA PHE A 12 -2.17 2.44 -13.40
C PHE A 12 -2.22 2.39 -11.87
N GLY A 13 -1.11 2.67 -11.21
CA GLY A 13 -1.05 2.84 -9.76
C GLY A 13 -2.00 3.91 -9.23
N SER A 14 -2.22 4.98 -10.01
CA SER A 14 -3.07 6.11 -9.67
C SER A 14 -4.57 5.79 -9.65
N ILE A 15 -5.02 4.67 -10.24
CA ILE A 15 -6.44 4.30 -10.28
C ILE A 15 -6.99 4.18 -8.85
N PRO A 16 -7.97 5.04 -8.45
CA PRO A 16 -8.42 5.14 -7.06
C PRO A 16 -9.58 4.17 -6.77
N ILE A 17 -9.29 2.87 -6.75
CA ILE A 17 -10.30 1.81 -6.60
C ILE A 17 -11.19 2.03 -5.37
N GLY A 18 -10.60 2.41 -4.23
CA GLY A 18 -11.36 2.65 -3.01
C GLY A 18 -12.41 3.77 -3.16
N LEU A 19 -12.08 4.86 -3.89
CA LEU A 19 -13.07 5.89 -4.20
C LEU A 19 -14.15 5.37 -5.15
N LEU A 20 -13.77 4.64 -6.19
CA LEU A 20 -14.72 4.08 -7.16
C LEU A 20 -15.70 3.12 -6.48
N ILE A 21 -15.20 2.21 -5.66
CA ILE A 21 -16.05 1.29 -4.87
C ILE A 21 -16.96 2.07 -3.91
N ALA A 22 -16.44 3.06 -3.17
CA ALA A 22 -17.27 3.84 -2.24
C ALA A 22 -18.39 4.60 -2.93
N ARG A 23 -18.17 5.12 -4.14
CA ARG A 23 -19.19 5.78 -4.96
C ARG A 23 -20.34 4.85 -5.34
N LEU A 24 -20.10 3.55 -5.55
CA LEU A 24 -21.18 2.57 -5.78
C LEU A 24 -22.12 2.44 -4.57
N TYR A 25 -21.65 2.81 -3.38
CA TYR A 25 -22.45 2.86 -2.15
C TYR A 25 -22.93 4.29 -1.81
N ASN A 26 -22.84 5.24 -2.74
CA ASN A 26 -23.19 6.65 -2.55
C ASN A 26 -22.44 7.33 -1.40
N ILE A 27 -21.17 6.91 -1.14
CA ILE A 27 -20.32 7.47 -0.08
C ILE A 27 -19.09 8.15 -0.69
N ASP A 28 -18.82 9.39 -0.27
CA ASP A 28 -17.56 10.05 -0.51
C ASP A 28 -16.54 9.66 0.59
N ILE A 29 -15.76 8.64 0.33
CA ILE A 29 -14.79 8.07 1.29
C ILE A 29 -13.71 9.08 1.72
N THR A 30 -13.49 10.14 0.94
CA THR A 30 -12.53 11.19 1.28
C THR A 30 -13.02 12.12 2.38
N LYS A 31 -14.32 12.08 2.69
CA LYS A 31 -14.98 12.92 3.70
C LYS A 31 -15.42 12.15 4.95
N VAL A 32 -15.21 10.83 4.97
CA VAL A 32 -15.64 9.99 6.10
C VAL A 32 -14.48 9.20 6.71
N GLY A 33 -14.58 8.93 8.00
CA GLY A 33 -13.58 8.19 8.75
C GLY A 33 -12.22 8.90 8.75
N SER A 34 -11.19 8.24 8.21
CA SER A 34 -9.85 8.83 8.07
C SER A 34 -9.66 9.70 6.82
N GLY A 35 -10.65 9.77 5.93
CA GLY A 35 -10.55 10.41 4.62
C GLY A 35 -9.65 9.66 3.62
N ASN A 36 -9.04 8.55 4.01
CA ASN A 36 -8.15 7.76 3.16
C ASN A 36 -8.96 6.82 2.26
N ILE A 37 -8.53 6.64 1.00
CA ILE A 37 -9.19 5.76 0.02
C ILE A 37 -8.86 4.27 0.22
N GLY A 38 -7.95 3.90 1.13
CA GLY A 38 -7.47 2.52 1.31
C GLY A 38 -8.48 1.60 2.00
N ALA A 39 -8.25 0.29 1.86
CA ALA A 39 -9.14 -0.79 2.34
C ALA A 39 -9.54 -0.65 3.82
N THR A 40 -8.66 -0.18 4.71
CA THR A 40 -8.97 -0.01 6.13
C THR A 40 -10.08 1.03 6.38
N ASN A 41 -10.08 2.14 5.64
CA ASN A 41 -11.15 3.13 5.76
C ASN A 41 -12.44 2.62 5.13
N ILE A 42 -12.36 1.91 4.01
CA ILE A 42 -13.49 1.23 3.38
C ILE A 42 -14.10 0.22 4.36
N GLN A 43 -13.28 -0.61 5.02
CA GLN A 43 -13.76 -1.60 5.99
C GLN A 43 -14.54 -0.95 7.14
N ARG A 44 -14.05 0.16 7.66
CA ARG A 44 -14.71 0.88 8.78
C ARG A 44 -16.06 1.48 8.40
N ASN A 45 -16.23 1.91 7.15
CA ASN A 45 -17.44 2.61 6.71
C ASN A 45 -18.42 1.71 5.95
N LEU A 46 -17.93 0.75 5.14
CA LEU A 46 -18.72 -0.09 4.24
C LEU A 46 -18.68 -1.58 4.59
N GLY A 47 -17.81 -1.99 5.52
CA GLY A 47 -17.65 -3.40 5.91
C GLY A 47 -16.59 -4.16 5.11
N TRP A 48 -16.49 -5.47 5.39
CA TRP A 48 -15.41 -6.32 4.87
C TRP A 48 -15.51 -6.63 3.37
N GLY A 49 -16.73 -6.83 2.83
CA GLY A 49 -16.90 -7.17 1.40
C GLY A 49 -16.23 -6.14 0.48
N PRO A 50 -16.67 -4.86 0.49
CA PRO A 50 -16.03 -3.81 -0.29
C PRO A 50 -14.55 -3.60 0.02
N ALA A 51 -14.15 -3.76 1.29
CA ALA A 51 -12.77 -3.61 1.71
C ALA A 51 -11.85 -4.66 1.11
N LEU A 52 -12.28 -5.92 1.03
CA LEU A 52 -11.53 -7.01 0.41
C LEU A 52 -11.36 -6.78 -1.08
N VAL A 53 -12.39 -6.29 -1.76
CA VAL A 53 -12.29 -5.91 -3.19
C VAL A 53 -11.23 -4.83 -3.39
N VAL A 54 -11.27 -3.75 -2.59
CA VAL A 54 -10.27 -2.68 -2.65
C VAL A 54 -8.87 -3.21 -2.35
N LEU A 55 -8.71 -4.03 -1.31
CA LEU A 55 -7.43 -4.63 -0.94
C LEU A 55 -6.86 -5.48 -2.08
N ALA A 56 -7.69 -6.35 -2.67
CA ALA A 56 -7.29 -7.24 -3.77
C ALA A 56 -6.83 -6.42 -5.00
N PHE A 57 -7.59 -5.40 -5.39
CA PHE A 57 -7.21 -4.55 -6.52
C PHE A 57 -5.97 -3.71 -6.24
N ASP A 58 -5.80 -3.19 -5.02
CA ASP A 58 -4.61 -2.41 -4.67
C ASP A 58 -3.35 -3.28 -4.65
N ILE A 59 -3.45 -4.57 -4.22
CA ILE A 59 -2.38 -5.56 -4.35
C ILE A 59 -2.13 -5.88 -5.83
N PHE A 60 -3.19 -6.20 -6.57
CA PHE A 60 -3.10 -6.56 -7.98
C PHE A 60 -2.41 -5.48 -8.81
N LYS A 61 -2.78 -4.21 -8.64
CA LYS A 61 -2.21 -3.13 -9.46
C LYS A 61 -0.70 -2.94 -9.23
N GLY A 62 -0.21 -3.15 -8.00
CA GLY A 62 1.22 -3.13 -7.72
C GLY A 62 1.95 -4.34 -8.32
N GLY A 63 1.37 -5.53 -8.16
CA GLY A 63 1.94 -6.77 -8.67
C GLY A 63 1.98 -6.82 -10.20
N ILE A 64 0.87 -6.54 -10.87
CA ILE A 64 0.79 -6.63 -12.33
C ILE A 64 1.75 -5.69 -13.04
N VAL A 65 1.95 -4.48 -12.51
CA VAL A 65 2.89 -3.50 -13.07
C VAL A 65 4.31 -4.07 -13.08
N LEU A 66 4.77 -4.60 -11.94
CA LEU A 66 6.11 -5.17 -11.86
C LEU A 66 6.22 -6.47 -12.68
N TYR A 67 5.19 -7.30 -12.67
CA TYR A 67 5.13 -8.53 -13.47
C TYR A 67 5.31 -8.22 -14.97
N LEU A 68 4.55 -7.27 -15.51
CA LEU A 68 4.65 -6.86 -16.90
C LEU A 68 6.02 -6.25 -17.25
N ALA A 69 6.59 -5.43 -16.35
CA ALA A 69 7.93 -4.89 -16.53
C ALA A 69 8.99 -6.01 -16.60
N LYS A 70 8.87 -7.06 -15.77
CA LYS A 70 9.73 -8.26 -15.83
C LYS A 70 9.56 -9.01 -17.16
N MET A 71 8.33 -9.22 -17.60
CA MET A 71 8.03 -9.90 -18.89
C MET A 71 8.58 -9.15 -20.10
N LEU A 72 8.66 -7.83 -20.02
CA LEU A 72 9.27 -6.98 -21.04
C LEU A 72 10.80 -6.96 -20.99
N GLY A 73 11.43 -7.73 -20.11
CA GLY A 73 12.89 -7.82 -19.96
C GLY A 73 13.54 -6.51 -19.50
N MET A 74 12.84 -5.72 -18.70
CA MET A 74 13.38 -4.46 -18.18
C MET A 74 14.53 -4.72 -17.21
N SER A 75 15.56 -3.84 -17.23
CA SER A 75 16.67 -3.94 -16.30
C SER A 75 16.24 -3.66 -14.86
N ASP A 76 17.03 -4.10 -13.89
CA ASP A 76 16.79 -3.94 -12.45
C ASP A 76 16.43 -2.51 -12.05
N PHE A 77 17.11 -1.52 -12.63
CA PHE A 77 16.81 -0.11 -12.42
C PHE A 77 15.38 0.26 -12.81
N TYR A 78 14.93 -0.19 -13.97
CA TYR A 78 13.56 0.09 -14.43
C TYR A 78 12.52 -0.74 -13.70
N LEU A 79 12.83 -1.96 -13.26
CA LEU A 79 11.97 -2.75 -12.38
C LEU A 79 11.72 -2.01 -11.07
N ALA A 80 12.78 -1.52 -10.42
CA ALA A 80 12.71 -0.70 -9.22
C ALA A 80 11.88 0.58 -9.44
N ALA A 81 12.16 1.29 -10.54
CA ALA A 81 11.45 2.53 -10.89
C ALA A 81 9.95 2.30 -11.14
N CYS A 82 9.57 1.23 -11.85
CA CYS A 82 8.16 0.88 -12.09
C CYS A 82 7.42 0.51 -10.80
N ALA A 83 8.05 -0.26 -9.90
CA ALA A 83 7.48 -0.61 -8.61
C ALA A 83 7.22 0.66 -7.76
N LEU A 84 8.21 1.54 -7.66
CA LEU A 84 8.06 2.83 -6.95
C LEU A 84 7.02 3.73 -7.61
N ALA A 85 7.00 3.81 -8.96
CA ALA A 85 6.03 4.61 -9.69
C ALA A 85 4.58 4.14 -9.45
N ALA A 86 4.32 2.83 -9.41
CA ALA A 86 3.00 2.29 -9.12
C ALA A 86 2.53 2.69 -7.71
N VAL A 87 3.41 2.63 -6.71
CA VAL A 87 3.08 3.01 -5.32
C VAL A 87 2.96 4.53 -5.18
N LEU A 88 3.82 5.32 -5.83
CA LEU A 88 3.69 6.77 -5.91
C LEU A 88 2.36 7.18 -6.56
N GLY A 89 1.95 6.48 -7.62
CA GLY A 89 0.64 6.68 -8.26
C GLY A 89 -0.51 6.44 -7.28
N HIS A 90 -0.45 5.38 -6.47
CA HIS A 90 -1.46 5.14 -5.44
C HIS A 90 -1.46 6.21 -4.34
N ASN A 91 -0.29 6.68 -3.90
CA ASN A 91 -0.16 7.66 -2.81
C ASN A 91 -0.49 9.08 -3.27
N TYR A 92 -0.10 9.42 -4.49
CA TYR A 92 -0.23 10.75 -5.09
C TYR A 92 -0.95 10.64 -6.44
N SER A 93 -2.20 10.16 -6.42
CA SER A 93 -2.99 9.90 -7.61
C SER A 93 -3.29 11.19 -8.38
N ILE A 94 -2.95 11.19 -9.68
CA ILE A 94 -3.28 12.29 -10.58
C ILE A 94 -4.81 12.49 -10.68
N PHE A 95 -5.58 11.41 -10.58
CA PHE A 95 -7.05 11.45 -10.63
C PHE A 95 -7.67 12.07 -9.37
N LEU A 96 -6.90 12.19 -8.29
CA LEU A 96 -7.32 12.73 -6.99
C LEU A 96 -6.56 14.01 -6.60
N LYS A 97 -6.08 14.77 -7.59
CA LYS A 97 -5.28 15.99 -7.35
C LYS A 97 -4.10 15.72 -6.42
N PHE A 98 -3.40 14.62 -6.68
CA PHE A 98 -2.23 14.14 -5.91
C PHE A 98 -2.53 13.80 -4.44
N LYS A 99 -3.77 13.49 -4.10
CA LYS A 99 -4.20 12.97 -2.79
C LYS A 99 -4.67 11.54 -2.98
N GLY A 100 -4.03 10.58 -2.31
CA GLY A 100 -4.33 9.16 -2.51
C GLY A 100 -4.32 8.36 -1.21
N GLY A 101 -3.93 7.08 -1.34
CA GLY A 101 -3.79 6.15 -0.22
C GLY A 101 -2.42 6.21 0.45
N LYS A 102 -2.05 5.12 1.13
CA LYS A 102 -0.77 4.99 1.85
C LYS A 102 0.19 3.97 1.24
N GLY A 103 -0.21 3.31 0.18
CA GLY A 103 0.64 2.45 -0.61
C GLY A 103 0.90 1.04 -0.07
N VAL A 104 0.41 0.69 1.13
CA VAL A 104 0.75 -0.61 1.76
C VAL A 104 0.35 -1.80 0.89
N ALA A 105 -0.91 -1.89 0.47
CA ALA A 105 -1.41 -2.99 -0.35
C ALA A 105 -0.68 -3.04 -1.72
N THR A 106 -0.46 -1.89 -2.35
CA THR A 106 0.25 -1.79 -3.62
C THR A 106 1.72 -2.22 -3.46
N SER A 107 2.38 -1.84 -2.35
CA SER A 107 3.73 -2.30 -2.02
C SER A 107 3.79 -3.82 -1.76
N ILE A 108 2.78 -4.38 -1.09
CA ILE A 108 2.67 -5.84 -0.93
C ILE A 108 2.60 -6.52 -2.31
N GLY A 109 1.79 -5.99 -3.23
CA GLY A 109 1.69 -6.53 -4.59
C GLY A 109 3.03 -6.52 -5.33
N THR A 110 3.77 -5.40 -5.28
CA THR A 110 5.11 -5.34 -5.89
C THR A 110 6.08 -6.31 -5.22
N LEU A 111 6.07 -6.41 -3.89
CA LEU A 111 6.97 -7.29 -3.14
C LEU A 111 6.69 -8.77 -3.42
N LEU A 112 5.42 -9.18 -3.54
CA LEU A 112 5.05 -10.56 -3.89
C LEU A 112 5.54 -10.98 -5.29
N VAL A 113 5.60 -10.06 -6.24
CA VAL A 113 6.16 -10.32 -7.58
C VAL A 113 7.68 -10.22 -7.60
N MET A 114 8.25 -9.37 -6.76
CA MET A 114 9.69 -9.17 -6.63
C MET A 114 10.36 -10.40 -6.01
N ASN A 115 9.89 -10.81 -4.83
CA ASN A 115 10.28 -12.01 -4.11
C ASN A 115 9.07 -12.55 -3.33
N PRO A 116 8.39 -13.64 -3.82
CA PRO A 116 7.17 -14.15 -3.20
C PRO A 116 7.36 -14.61 -1.75
N LEU A 117 8.52 -15.23 -1.42
CA LEU A 117 8.80 -15.72 -0.07
C LEU A 117 8.90 -14.56 0.92
N ILE A 118 9.67 -13.55 0.58
CA ILE A 118 9.82 -12.34 1.40
C ILE A 118 8.50 -11.57 1.47
N GLY A 119 7.75 -11.49 0.35
CA GLY A 119 6.44 -10.87 0.32
C GLY A 119 5.46 -11.51 1.30
N LEU A 120 5.36 -12.85 1.30
CA LEU A 120 4.51 -13.60 2.23
C LEU A 120 5.00 -13.45 3.68
N GLY A 121 6.31 -13.58 3.93
CA GLY A 121 6.88 -13.36 5.26
C GLY A 121 6.58 -11.97 5.81
N THR A 122 6.70 -10.94 4.97
CA THR A 122 6.33 -9.57 5.31
C THR A 122 4.86 -9.44 5.70
N VAL A 123 3.95 -10.05 4.94
CA VAL A 123 2.52 -10.04 5.24
C VAL A 123 2.25 -10.72 6.59
N VAL A 124 2.86 -11.89 6.85
CA VAL A 124 2.69 -12.61 8.12
C VAL A 124 3.17 -11.74 9.29
N ILE A 125 4.34 -11.12 9.20
CA ILE A 125 4.86 -10.22 10.24
C ILE A 125 3.93 -9.02 10.44
N ALA A 126 3.53 -8.35 9.36
CA ALA A 126 2.66 -7.18 9.43
C ALA A 126 1.30 -7.51 10.09
N VAL A 127 0.65 -8.60 9.66
CA VAL A 127 -0.61 -9.06 10.23
C VAL A 127 -0.45 -9.51 11.68
N GLY A 128 0.64 -10.20 12.03
CA GLY A 128 0.96 -10.56 13.40
C GLY A 128 1.07 -9.33 14.31
N ILE A 129 1.78 -8.30 13.86
CA ILE A 129 1.88 -7.03 14.61
C ILE A 129 0.52 -6.32 14.71
N MET A 130 -0.29 -6.31 13.63
CA MET A 130 -1.64 -5.76 13.66
C MET A 130 -2.53 -6.49 14.69
N TYR A 131 -2.42 -7.82 14.75
CA TYR A 131 -3.18 -8.64 15.69
C TYR A 131 -2.77 -8.37 17.14
N LEU A 132 -1.47 -8.36 17.43
CA LEU A 132 -0.94 -8.16 18.78
C LEU A 132 -1.18 -6.73 19.30
N THR A 133 -0.96 -5.73 18.47
CA THR A 133 -1.07 -4.31 18.87
C THR A 133 -2.48 -3.75 18.72
N ARG A 134 -3.31 -4.37 17.91
CA ARG A 134 -4.62 -3.86 17.46
C ARG A 134 -4.52 -2.60 16.58
N PHE A 135 -3.34 -2.21 16.11
CA PHE A 135 -3.13 -1.05 15.24
C PHE A 135 -2.70 -1.47 13.84
N VAL A 136 -3.56 -1.19 12.83
CA VAL A 136 -3.22 -1.45 11.41
C VAL A 136 -2.01 -0.65 10.98
N SER A 137 -1.89 0.60 11.44
CA SER A 137 -0.76 1.49 11.12
C SER A 137 0.58 0.96 11.64
N ALA A 138 0.60 0.40 12.85
CA ALA A 138 1.82 -0.20 13.43
C ALA A 138 2.29 -1.39 12.58
N GLY A 139 1.39 -2.33 12.25
CA GLY A 139 1.73 -3.45 11.39
C GLY A 139 2.16 -3.01 9.97
N SER A 140 1.55 -1.96 9.41
CA SER A 140 1.94 -1.44 8.09
C SER A 140 3.35 -0.87 8.09
N MET A 141 3.71 -0.05 9.08
CA MET A 141 5.04 0.55 9.20
C MET A 141 6.11 -0.50 9.48
N MET A 142 5.86 -1.37 10.46
CA MET A 142 6.80 -2.44 10.82
C MET A 142 6.94 -3.49 9.72
N GLY A 143 5.87 -3.79 8.98
CA GLY A 143 5.92 -4.63 7.79
C GLY A 143 6.83 -4.06 6.71
N GLY A 144 6.79 -2.75 6.45
CA GLY A 144 7.71 -2.10 5.52
C GLY A 144 9.18 -2.25 5.94
N ILE A 145 9.48 -2.07 7.23
CA ILE A 145 10.82 -2.28 7.79
C ILE A 145 11.22 -3.76 7.69
N ALA A 146 10.32 -4.67 8.04
CA ALA A 146 10.56 -6.11 7.99
C ALA A 146 10.90 -6.58 6.57
N ALA A 147 10.26 -6.04 5.53
CA ALA A 147 10.58 -6.36 4.14
C ALA A 147 12.04 -6.09 3.79
N VAL A 148 12.58 -4.93 4.22
CA VAL A 148 13.99 -4.58 3.99
C VAL A 148 14.92 -5.52 4.73
N LEU A 149 14.64 -5.79 6.01
CA LEU A 149 15.47 -6.68 6.84
C LEU A 149 15.47 -8.11 6.33
N LEU A 150 14.31 -8.62 5.88
CA LEU A 150 14.20 -9.96 5.30
C LEU A 150 15.00 -10.08 3.99
N LEU A 151 14.94 -9.09 3.09
CA LEU A 151 15.71 -9.08 1.84
C LEU A 151 17.21 -9.03 2.11
N LEU A 152 17.64 -8.21 3.09
CA LEU A 152 19.06 -8.15 3.50
C LEU A 152 19.51 -9.47 4.10
N TYR A 153 18.74 -10.07 4.99
CA TYR A 153 19.08 -11.35 5.63
C TYR A 153 19.15 -12.49 4.62
N HIS A 154 18.24 -12.52 3.64
CA HIS A 154 18.20 -13.54 2.60
C HIS A 154 19.29 -13.36 1.53
N GLY A 155 19.94 -12.19 1.45
CA GLY A 155 20.98 -11.89 0.47
C GLY A 155 20.43 -11.59 -0.93
N ASP A 156 19.23 -11.00 -1.00
CA ASP A 156 18.59 -10.66 -2.27
C ASP A 156 19.36 -9.57 -3.04
N PRO A 157 19.17 -9.49 -4.38
CA PRO A 157 19.82 -8.49 -5.22
C PRO A 157 19.62 -7.05 -4.72
N LEU A 158 20.65 -6.22 -4.83
CA LEU A 158 20.65 -4.85 -4.32
C LEU A 158 19.44 -4.02 -4.80
N TRP A 159 19.01 -4.20 -6.05
CA TRP A 159 17.86 -3.48 -6.59
C TRP A 159 16.55 -3.77 -5.80
N GLN A 160 16.38 -4.99 -5.31
CA GLN A 160 15.22 -5.37 -4.49
C GLN A 160 15.28 -4.68 -3.13
N VAL A 161 16.44 -4.67 -2.49
CA VAL A 161 16.68 -4.01 -1.20
C VAL A 161 16.43 -2.50 -1.33
N VAL A 162 16.97 -1.86 -2.37
CA VAL A 162 16.79 -0.43 -2.66
C VAL A 162 15.29 -0.13 -2.91
N THR A 163 14.61 -0.97 -3.69
CA THR A 163 13.18 -0.81 -3.95
C THR A 163 12.38 -0.91 -2.65
N ALA A 164 12.57 -1.97 -1.86
CA ALA A 164 11.88 -2.16 -0.59
C ALA A 164 12.15 -1.02 0.40
N THR A 165 13.39 -0.49 0.43
CA THR A 165 13.75 0.67 1.24
C THR A 165 12.95 1.90 0.81
N GLY A 166 12.87 2.20 -0.48
CA GLY A 166 12.06 3.30 -1.00
C GLY A 166 10.57 3.14 -0.66
N LEU A 167 10.03 1.92 -0.79
CA LEU A 167 8.65 1.62 -0.41
C LEU A 167 8.41 1.77 1.10
N ALA A 168 9.33 1.30 1.94
CA ALA A 168 9.25 1.45 3.38
C ALA A 168 9.28 2.94 3.80
N LEU A 169 10.16 3.74 3.20
CA LEU A 169 10.21 5.19 3.45
C LEU A 169 8.90 5.88 3.03
N LEU A 170 8.33 5.52 1.89
CA LEU A 170 7.01 6.03 1.45
C LEU A 170 5.90 5.63 2.43
N ILE A 171 5.90 4.39 2.92
CA ILE A 171 4.94 3.92 3.93
C ILE A 171 5.10 4.73 5.23
N LEU A 172 6.31 4.88 5.75
CA LEU A 172 6.58 5.66 6.96
C LEU A 172 6.12 7.11 6.80
N TRP A 173 6.45 7.74 5.67
CA TRP A 173 6.04 9.11 5.35
C TRP A 173 4.50 9.27 5.30
N THR A 174 3.81 8.36 4.62
CA THR A 174 2.34 8.42 4.51
C THR A 174 1.62 8.03 5.80
N HIS A 175 2.33 7.44 6.77
CA HIS A 175 1.82 7.10 8.10
C HIS A 175 2.27 8.09 9.20
N ARG A 176 2.91 9.21 8.88
CA ARG A 176 3.39 10.18 9.89
C ARG A 176 2.29 10.65 10.85
N ASP A 177 1.08 10.91 10.35
CA ASP A 177 -0.05 11.31 11.19
C ASP A 177 -0.55 10.16 12.08
N ASN A 178 -0.46 8.91 11.61
CA ASN A 178 -0.75 7.73 12.43
C ASN A 178 0.29 7.55 13.52
N PHE A 179 1.57 7.77 13.20
CA PHE A 179 2.65 7.70 14.17
C PHE A 179 2.45 8.72 15.31
N GLN A 180 2.10 9.95 14.98
CA GLN A 180 1.75 10.97 15.98
C GLN A 180 0.56 10.54 16.86
N ARG A 181 -0.50 9.96 16.25
CA ARG A 181 -1.64 9.43 17.03
C ARG A 181 -1.28 8.22 17.88
N LEU A 182 -0.37 7.36 17.42
CA LEU A 182 0.13 6.24 18.23
C LEU A 182 0.88 6.76 19.46
N GLN A 183 1.74 7.75 19.32
CA GLN A 183 2.46 8.39 20.43
C GLN A 183 1.50 9.07 21.41
N ALA A 184 0.46 9.73 20.90
CA ALA A 184 -0.57 10.39 21.71
C ALA A 184 -1.62 9.43 22.30
N GLY A 185 -1.56 8.12 22.02
CA GLY A 185 -2.56 7.14 22.46
C GLY A 185 -3.94 7.28 21.80
N THR A 186 -4.07 8.06 20.73
CA THR A 186 -5.33 8.40 20.04
C THR A 186 -5.52 7.66 18.70
N GLU A 187 -4.62 6.74 18.36
CA GLU A 187 -4.77 5.96 17.12
C GLU A 187 -5.94 4.97 17.22
N ARG A 188 -6.68 4.83 16.13
CA ARG A 188 -7.85 3.95 16.06
C ARG A 188 -7.46 2.48 16.05
N ARG A 189 -8.00 1.72 16.98
CA ARG A 189 -7.78 0.27 17.07
C ARG A 189 -8.57 -0.48 15.99
N LEU A 190 -8.09 -1.64 15.62
CA LEU A 190 -8.81 -2.58 14.79
C LEU A 190 -10.09 -3.04 15.52
N GLY A 191 -11.23 -2.99 14.81
CA GLY A 191 -12.52 -3.36 15.40
C GLY A 191 -13.18 -2.28 16.26
N SER A 192 -12.63 -1.06 16.35
CA SER A 192 -13.34 0.06 17.01
C SER A 192 -14.69 0.34 16.36
N PRO A 193 -15.73 0.70 17.14
CA PRO A 193 -17.04 1.05 16.60
C PRO A 193 -16.97 2.17 15.57
N LYS A 194 -17.96 2.21 14.66
CA LYS A 194 -18.14 3.36 13.76
C LYS A 194 -18.33 4.62 14.61
N GLU A 195 -17.59 5.69 14.29
CA GLU A 195 -17.90 6.98 14.90
C GLU A 195 -19.35 7.35 14.53
N ALA A 196 -20.17 7.65 15.54
CA ALA A 196 -21.47 8.23 15.31
C ALA A 196 -21.28 9.51 14.48
N LYS A 197 -22.02 9.64 13.39
CA LYS A 197 -22.07 10.91 12.64
C LYS A 197 -22.50 12.01 13.61
N LYS A 198 -21.61 12.95 13.90
CA LYS A 198 -22.01 14.23 14.46
C LYS A 198 -22.66 15.07 13.38
#